data_2db7bc89f3ce52e4412a28abd9ac6f51
#
_entry.id   2db7bc89f3ce52e4412a28abd9ac6f51
#
_cell.length_a   1.000
_cell.length_b   1.000
_cell.length_c   1.000
_cell.angle_alpha   90.00
_cell.angle_beta   90.00
_cell.angle_gamma   90.00
#
_symmetry.space_group_name_H-M   'P 1'
#
loop_
_entity.id
_entity.type
_entity.pdbx_description
1 polymer ?
#
loop_
_entity_poly.entity_id
_entity_poly.type
_entity_poly.pdbx_seq_one_letter_code
_entity_poly.pdbx_strand_id
1 'polypeptide(L)'
;MGFESCHPAVNFLFFAAVVYGSAAFQHPVFLAISCLCAFAFSMKRNGKRAVIFNLCLLPLVVCFALYYSSYHHFGVTVLKQNFIGNNLTVESFVYGMVTGLRAAAVCMWLSCLFRVVSSDKVLYLFGRVSPRLSLFLTILLRFIPRIGREARKINLAQKGIGRGSNQGNAFR
;
A
#
# COMPACT_ATOMS: atom_id res chain seq x y z
N MET A 1 -20.31 -11.14 -14.46
CA MET A 1 -20.38 -10.92 -13.01
C MET A 1 -18.98 -10.59 -12.51
N GLY A 2 -18.75 -9.41 -11.95
CA GLY A 2 -17.42 -9.01 -11.47
C GLY A 2 -17.21 -9.52 -10.04
N PHE A 3 -15.97 -9.75 -9.65
CA PHE A 3 -15.55 -10.11 -8.29
C PHE A 3 -16.13 -9.16 -7.21
N GLU A 4 -16.56 -7.96 -7.62
CA GLU A 4 -17.21 -6.97 -6.76
C GLU A 4 -18.63 -7.32 -6.35
N SER A 5 -19.32 -8.12 -7.13
CA SER A 5 -20.69 -8.55 -6.83
C SER A 5 -20.75 -9.73 -5.84
N CYS A 6 -19.59 -10.30 -5.49
CA CYS A 6 -19.49 -11.34 -4.47
C CYS A 6 -19.75 -10.78 -3.08
N HIS A 7 -20.21 -11.66 -2.18
CA HIS A 7 -20.47 -11.31 -0.78
C HIS A 7 -19.24 -10.65 -0.13
N PRO A 8 -19.42 -9.54 0.62
CA PRO A 8 -18.29 -8.79 1.22
C PRO A 8 -17.32 -9.65 2.04
N ALA A 9 -17.83 -10.64 2.77
CA ALA A 9 -17.01 -11.55 3.57
C ALA A 9 -16.08 -12.41 2.70
N VAL A 10 -16.52 -12.85 1.51
CA VAL A 10 -15.70 -13.66 0.59
C VAL A 10 -14.54 -12.83 0.05
N ASN A 11 -14.82 -11.58 -0.35
CA ASN A 11 -13.79 -10.67 -0.82
C ASN A 11 -12.73 -10.41 0.26
N PHE A 12 -13.17 -10.14 1.49
CA PHE A 12 -12.27 -9.89 2.60
C PHE A 12 -11.42 -11.12 2.94
N LEU A 13 -12.05 -12.30 3.01
CA LEU A 13 -11.35 -13.56 3.28
C LEU A 13 -10.29 -13.87 2.21
N PHE A 14 -10.65 -13.68 0.93
CA PHE A 14 -9.71 -13.87 -0.17
C PHE A 14 -8.47 -12.98 -0.03
N PHE A 15 -8.66 -11.67 0.14
CA PHE A 15 -7.54 -10.76 0.29
C PHE A 15 -6.73 -11.02 1.56
N ALA A 16 -7.38 -11.36 2.67
CA ALA A 16 -6.71 -11.74 3.92
C ALA A 16 -5.82 -12.98 3.72
N ALA A 17 -6.35 -14.02 3.04
CA ALA A 17 -5.60 -15.23 2.74
C ALA A 17 -4.41 -14.98 1.83
N VAL A 18 -4.56 -14.14 0.79
CA VAL A 18 -3.48 -13.83 -0.16
C VAL A 18 -2.41 -12.96 0.49
N VAL A 19 -2.80 -11.95 1.27
CA VAL A 19 -1.86 -11.10 2.02
C VAL A 19 -1.10 -11.92 3.05
N TYR A 20 -1.80 -12.78 3.81
CA TYR A 20 -1.18 -13.69 4.77
C TYR A 20 -0.22 -14.67 4.08
N GLY A 21 -0.63 -15.29 2.97
CA GLY A 21 0.23 -16.17 2.19
C GLY A 21 1.48 -15.46 1.68
N SER A 22 1.34 -14.25 1.13
CA SER A 22 2.48 -13.45 0.66
C SER A 22 3.42 -13.03 1.79
N ALA A 23 2.90 -12.86 3.01
CA ALA A 23 3.69 -12.52 4.19
C ALA A 23 4.35 -13.74 4.85
N ALA A 24 3.70 -14.92 4.83
CA ALA A 24 4.18 -16.12 5.49
C ALA A 24 5.23 -16.88 4.66
N PHE A 25 5.02 -17.00 3.34
CA PHE A 25 5.92 -17.74 2.48
C PHE A 25 7.10 -16.88 2.00
N GLN A 26 8.32 -17.42 2.17
CA GLN A 26 9.56 -16.74 1.76
C GLN A 26 10.14 -17.29 0.45
N HIS A 27 9.48 -18.26 -0.19
CA HIS A 27 10.00 -18.86 -1.41
C HIS A 27 9.96 -17.84 -2.57
N PRO A 28 11.10 -17.56 -3.25
CA PRO A 28 11.18 -16.48 -4.24
C PRO A 28 10.26 -16.69 -5.43
N VAL A 29 10.06 -17.94 -5.88
CA VAL A 29 9.15 -18.27 -6.99
C VAL A 29 7.70 -17.97 -6.63
N PHE A 30 7.27 -18.31 -5.42
CA PHE A 30 5.93 -18.00 -4.93
C PHE A 30 5.69 -16.48 -4.86
N LEU A 31 6.66 -15.73 -4.36
CA LEU A 31 6.60 -14.28 -4.27
C LEU A 31 6.56 -13.62 -5.66
N ALA A 32 7.34 -14.13 -6.62
CA ALA A 32 7.31 -13.63 -8.00
C ALA A 32 5.93 -13.84 -8.64
N ILE A 33 5.35 -15.03 -8.51
CA ILE A 33 4.01 -15.35 -9.00
C ILE A 33 2.96 -14.44 -8.31
N SER A 34 3.05 -14.28 -6.99
CA SER A 34 2.15 -13.41 -6.23
C SER A 34 2.24 -11.95 -6.70
N CYS A 35 3.44 -11.43 -6.95
CA CYS A 35 3.65 -10.09 -7.51
C CYS A 35 3.04 -9.95 -8.91
N LEU A 36 3.24 -10.94 -9.80
CA LEU A 36 2.67 -10.92 -11.14
C LEU A 36 1.14 -10.93 -11.10
N CYS A 37 0.55 -11.78 -10.25
CA CYS A 37 -0.90 -11.82 -10.05
C CYS A 37 -1.43 -10.51 -9.48
N ALA A 38 -0.76 -9.93 -8.47
CA ALA A 38 -1.12 -8.64 -7.89
C ALA A 38 -1.03 -7.51 -8.93
N PHE A 39 0.02 -7.52 -9.75
CA PHE A 39 0.21 -6.55 -10.83
C PHE A 39 -0.89 -6.65 -11.88
N ALA A 40 -1.20 -7.86 -12.37
CA ALA A 40 -2.26 -8.10 -13.34
C ALA A 40 -3.64 -7.69 -12.81
N PHE A 41 -3.93 -8.02 -11.55
CA PHE A 41 -5.18 -7.63 -10.89
C PHE A 41 -5.26 -6.11 -10.69
N SER A 42 -4.16 -5.49 -10.28
CA SER A 42 -4.07 -4.04 -10.09
C SER A 42 -4.26 -3.28 -11.40
N MET A 43 -3.67 -3.75 -12.51
CA MET A 43 -3.88 -3.17 -13.84
C MET A 43 -5.34 -3.19 -14.26
N LYS A 44 -6.00 -4.34 -14.09
CA LYS A 44 -7.41 -4.51 -14.45
C LYS A 44 -8.34 -3.58 -13.66
N ARG A 45 -7.98 -3.26 -12.41
CA ARG A 45 -8.82 -2.47 -11.50
C ARG A 45 -8.54 -0.98 -11.50
N ASN A 46 -7.28 -0.61 -11.47
CA ASN A 46 -6.83 0.75 -11.19
C ASN A 46 -6.33 1.50 -12.42
N GLY A 47 -6.24 0.83 -13.59
CA GLY A 47 -5.79 1.42 -14.84
C GLY A 47 -4.35 1.94 -14.78
N LYS A 48 -4.04 2.97 -15.59
CA LYS A 48 -2.67 3.51 -15.77
C LYS A 48 -2.00 4.00 -14.47
N ARG A 49 -2.77 4.53 -13.50
CA ARG A 49 -2.21 5.00 -12.21
C ARG A 49 -1.64 3.86 -11.37
N ALA A 50 -2.25 2.69 -11.44
CA ALA A 50 -1.75 1.52 -10.74
C ALA A 50 -0.45 0.99 -11.34
N VAL A 51 -0.31 1.08 -12.65
CA VAL A 51 0.95 0.69 -13.31
C VAL A 51 2.10 1.54 -12.79
N ILE A 52 1.91 2.86 -12.71
CA ILE A 52 2.93 3.78 -12.19
C ILE A 52 3.28 3.44 -10.74
N PHE A 53 2.26 3.24 -9.88
CA PHE A 53 2.48 2.86 -8.47
C PHE A 53 3.24 1.55 -8.33
N ASN A 54 2.82 0.50 -9.05
CA ASN A 54 3.47 -0.80 -9.02
C ASN A 54 4.88 -0.77 -9.60
N LEU A 55 5.09 0.05 -10.64
CA LEU A 55 6.42 0.23 -11.25
C LEU A 55 7.37 0.97 -10.28
N CYS A 56 6.88 1.93 -9.51
CA CYS A 56 7.66 2.61 -8.48
C CYS A 56 8.06 1.70 -7.31
N LEU A 57 7.34 0.60 -7.08
CA LEU A 57 7.73 -0.37 -6.07
C LEU A 57 8.96 -1.20 -6.45
N LEU A 58 9.21 -1.42 -7.74
CA LEU A 58 10.39 -2.19 -8.19
C LEU A 58 11.73 -1.54 -7.80
N PRO A 59 11.99 -0.27 -8.12
CA PRO A 59 13.22 0.37 -7.65
C PRO A 59 13.31 0.46 -6.13
N LEU A 60 12.17 0.57 -5.43
CA LEU A 60 12.14 0.54 -3.97
C LEU A 60 12.62 -0.80 -3.41
N VAL A 61 12.27 -1.92 -4.05
CA VAL A 61 12.77 -3.26 -3.68
C VAL A 61 14.29 -3.32 -3.81
N VAL A 62 14.86 -2.79 -4.91
CA VAL A 62 16.31 -2.76 -5.13
C VAL A 62 17.01 -1.86 -4.10
N CYS A 63 16.47 -0.68 -3.84
CA CYS A 63 16.99 0.21 -2.79
C CYS A 63 16.95 -0.46 -1.41
N PHE A 64 15.87 -1.17 -1.09
CA PHE A 64 15.74 -1.91 0.15
C PHE A 64 16.76 -3.04 0.25
N ALA A 65 17.02 -3.77 -0.85
CA ALA A 65 18.02 -4.84 -0.89
C ALA A 65 19.44 -4.31 -0.65
N LEU A 66 19.79 -3.18 -1.26
CA LEU A 66 21.08 -2.50 -1.03
C LEU A 66 21.22 -2.01 0.41
N TYR A 67 20.16 -1.39 0.95
CA TYR A 67 20.10 -0.96 2.34
C TYR A 67 20.30 -2.15 3.29
N TYR A 68 19.54 -3.22 3.09
CA TYR A 68 19.61 -4.42 3.91
C TYR A 68 21.01 -5.07 3.89
N SER A 69 21.59 -5.20 2.70
CA SER A 69 22.95 -5.76 2.54
C SER A 69 24.05 -4.88 3.16
N SER A 70 23.80 -3.58 3.33
CA SER A 70 24.75 -2.67 3.96
C SER A 70 24.81 -2.82 5.49
N TYR A 71 23.74 -3.35 6.10
CA TYR A 71 23.66 -3.54 7.56
C TYR A 71 23.82 -4.99 8.00
N HIS A 72 23.51 -5.95 7.14
CA HIS A 72 23.54 -7.38 7.46
C HIS A 72 24.62 -8.08 6.63
N HIS A 73 25.67 -8.56 7.31
CA HIS A 73 26.87 -9.12 6.69
C HIS A 73 26.95 -10.63 6.90
N PHE A 74 25.94 -11.38 6.47
CA PHE A 74 26.00 -12.83 6.47
C PHE A 74 26.31 -13.34 5.05
N GLY A 75 27.16 -14.37 4.98
CA GLY A 75 27.59 -14.97 3.72
C GLY A 75 29.10 -14.94 3.54
N VAL A 76 29.57 -15.75 2.61
CA VAL A 76 30.99 -15.99 2.35
C VAL A 76 31.48 -15.22 1.12
N THR A 77 30.59 -14.95 0.16
CA THR A 77 30.93 -14.29 -1.11
C THR A 77 30.87 -12.77 -0.99
N VAL A 78 32.03 -12.14 -0.82
CA VAL A 78 32.17 -10.68 -0.73
C VAL A 78 32.20 -10.09 -2.14
N LEU A 79 31.25 -9.20 -2.48
CA LEU A 79 31.21 -8.45 -3.73
C LEU A 79 32.09 -7.21 -3.70
N LYS A 80 31.93 -6.39 -2.66
CA LYS A 80 32.64 -5.12 -2.52
C LYS A 80 32.56 -4.64 -1.06
N GLN A 81 33.55 -3.91 -0.61
CA GLN A 81 33.49 -3.16 0.63
C GLN A 81 32.68 -1.87 0.41
N ASN A 82 31.76 -1.59 1.31
CA ASN A 82 31.00 -0.36 1.31
C ASN A 82 31.85 0.81 1.84
N PHE A 83 31.44 2.05 1.60
CA PHE A 83 32.09 3.26 2.14
C PHE A 83 32.21 3.26 3.68
N ILE A 84 31.41 2.47 4.38
CA ILE A 84 31.38 2.32 5.84
C ILE A 84 32.34 1.21 6.32
N GLY A 85 33.10 0.56 5.41
CA GLY A 85 34.00 -0.55 5.75
C GLY A 85 33.35 -1.93 5.87
N ASN A 86 32.06 -2.04 5.59
CA ASN A 86 31.30 -3.28 5.68
C ASN A 86 31.34 -4.06 4.36
N ASN A 87 31.44 -5.39 4.44
CA ASN A 87 31.46 -6.26 3.28
C ASN A 87 30.04 -6.51 2.74
N LEU A 88 29.78 -6.07 1.51
CA LEU A 88 28.60 -6.45 0.77
C LEU A 88 28.72 -7.89 0.29
N THR A 89 27.84 -8.77 0.78
CA THR A 89 27.81 -10.18 0.38
C THR A 89 26.65 -10.45 -0.57
N VAL A 90 26.85 -11.38 -1.52
CA VAL A 90 25.80 -11.79 -2.49
C VAL A 90 24.59 -12.36 -1.75
N GLU A 91 24.82 -13.16 -0.74
CA GLU A 91 23.80 -13.84 0.05
C GLU A 91 22.91 -12.84 0.77
N SER A 92 23.50 -11.81 1.39
CA SER A 92 22.75 -10.73 2.06
C SER A 92 21.93 -9.91 1.07
N PHE A 93 22.49 -9.64 -0.12
CA PHE A 93 21.77 -8.93 -1.18
C PHE A 93 20.56 -9.72 -1.70
N VAL A 94 20.74 -11.03 -1.99
CA VAL A 94 19.65 -11.90 -2.44
C VAL A 94 18.56 -12.00 -1.37
N TYR A 95 18.92 -12.15 -0.11
CA TYR A 95 17.96 -12.16 0.99
C TYR A 95 17.20 -10.84 1.11
N GLY A 96 17.90 -9.72 0.95
CA GLY A 96 17.30 -8.38 0.90
C GLY A 96 16.32 -8.22 -0.25
N MET A 97 16.65 -8.77 -1.44
CA MET A 97 15.76 -8.79 -2.61
C MET A 97 14.48 -9.58 -2.34
N VAL A 98 14.59 -10.79 -1.77
CA VAL A 98 13.43 -11.63 -1.43
C VAL A 98 12.54 -10.94 -0.38
N THR A 99 13.14 -10.34 0.64
CA THR A 99 12.41 -9.62 1.69
C THR A 99 11.73 -8.36 1.14
N GLY A 100 12.42 -7.61 0.28
CA GLY A 100 11.87 -6.44 -0.41
C GLY A 100 10.72 -6.83 -1.35
N LEU A 101 10.87 -7.92 -2.11
CA LEU A 101 9.82 -8.44 -3.00
C LEU A 101 8.58 -8.87 -2.21
N ARG A 102 8.77 -9.48 -1.03
CA ARG A 102 7.69 -9.82 -0.10
C ARG A 102 6.92 -8.58 0.35
N ALA A 103 7.63 -7.55 0.78
CA ALA A 103 7.01 -6.28 1.18
C ALA A 103 6.24 -5.62 0.01
N ALA A 104 6.82 -5.62 -1.19
CA ALA A 104 6.18 -5.10 -2.39
C ALA A 104 4.90 -5.89 -2.75
N ALA A 105 4.92 -7.22 -2.68
CA ALA A 105 3.75 -8.06 -2.92
C ALA A 105 2.61 -7.72 -1.96
N VAL A 106 2.91 -7.62 -0.66
CA VAL A 106 1.93 -7.24 0.37
C VAL A 106 1.37 -5.84 0.08
N CYS A 107 2.21 -4.85 -0.25
CA CYS A 107 1.76 -3.49 -0.59
C CYS A 107 0.85 -3.47 -1.83
N MET A 108 1.18 -4.24 -2.86
CA MET A 108 0.34 -4.36 -4.06
C MET A 108 -1.03 -4.97 -3.73
N TRP A 109 -1.08 -6.04 -2.95
CA TRP A 109 -2.33 -6.66 -2.53
C TRP A 109 -3.17 -5.78 -1.63
N LEU A 110 -2.55 -5.05 -0.69
CA LEU A 110 -3.24 -4.06 0.14
C LEU A 110 -3.82 -2.92 -0.71
N SER A 111 -3.08 -2.43 -1.69
CA SER A 111 -3.58 -1.43 -2.64
C SER A 111 -4.82 -1.92 -3.40
N CYS A 112 -4.83 -3.19 -3.80
CA CYS A 112 -5.98 -3.82 -4.43
C CYS A 112 -7.16 -4.00 -3.46
N LEU A 113 -6.89 -4.41 -2.23
CA LEU A 113 -7.89 -4.55 -1.16
C LEU A 113 -8.63 -3.23 -0.92
N PHE A 114 -7.90 -2.11 -0.74
CA PHE A 114 -8.52 -0.79 -0.50
C PHE A 114 -9.39 -0.31 -1.66
N ARG A 115 -9.21 -0.84 -2.85
CA ARG A 115 -10.04 -0.52 -4.01
C ARG A 115 -11.29 -1.39 -4.14
N VAL A 116 -11.20 -2.65 -3.74
CA VAL A 116 -12.31 -3.61 -3.85
C VAL A 116 -13.25 -3.50 -2.64
N VAL A 117 -12.67 -3.23 -1.48
CA VAL A 117 -13.40 -3.08 -0.22
C VAL A 117 -13.85 -1.63 -0.10
N SER A 118 -15.09 -1.36 -0.54
CA SER A 118 -15.74 -0.07 -0.33
C SER A 118 -16.13 0.11 1.14
N SER A 119 -16.30 1.38 1.56
CA SER A 119 -16.74 1.73 2.91
C SER A 119 -18.01 1.00 3.34
N ASP A 120 -18.94 0.79 2.41
CA ASP A 120 -20.21 0.09 2.67
C ASP A 120 -20.02 -1.39 2.99
N LYS A 121 -19.03 -2.04 2.34
CA LYS A 121 -18.68 -3.44 2.60
C LYS A 121 -18.04 -3.62 3.97
N VAL A 122 -17.21 -2.65 4.36
CA VAL A 122 -16.60 -2.60 5.71
C VAL A 122 -17.70 -2.47 6.75
N LEU A 123 -18.63 -1.53 6.56
CA LEU A 123 -19.76 -1.33 7.47
C LEU A 123 -20.62 -2.58 7.62
N TYR A 124 -20.91 -3.27 6.52
CA TYR A 124 -21.67 -4.50 6.54
C TYR A 124 -20.98 -5.60 7.35
N LEU A 125 -19.65 -5.74 7.19
CA LEU A 125 -18.88 -6.75 7.91
C LEU A 125 -18.84 -6.49 9.42
N PHE A 126 -18.54 -5.23 9.80
CA PHE A 126 -18.49 -4.83 11.21
C PHE A 126 -19.87 -4.77 11.87
N GLY A 127 -20.93 -4.49 11.11
CA GLY A 127 -22.30 -4.48 11.60
C GLY A 127 -22.77 -5.83 12.15
N ARG A 128 -22.24 -6.89 11.57
CA ARG A 128 -22.55 -8.26 12.01
C ARG A 128 -21.79 -8.67 13.28
N VAL A 129 -20.59 -8.12 13.49
CA VAL A 129 -19.74 -8.45 14.64
C VAL A 129 -20.09 -7.63 15.88
N SER A 130 -20.33 -6.32 15.71
CA SER A 130 -20.68 -5.43 16.79
C SER A 130 -21.54 -4.26 16.30
N PRO A 131 -22.82 -4.16 16.71
CA PRO A 131 -23.72 -3.07 16.32
C PRO A 131 -23.20 -1.69 16.76
N ARG A 132 -22.53 -1.61 17.91
CA ARG A 132 -21.98 -0.35 18.44
C ARG A 132 -20.83 0.17 17.56
N LEU A 133 -19.91 -0.71 17.14
CA LEU A 133 -18.82 -0.36 16.22
C LEU A 133 -19.35 0.06 14.85
N SER A 134 -20.39 -0.61 14.35
CA SER A 134 -21.01 -0.27 13.07
C SER A 134 -21.62 1.12 13.09
N LEU A 135 -22.33 1.50 14.15
CA LEU A 135 -22.88 2.85 14.33
C LEU A 135 -21.76 3.91 14.36
N PHE A 136 -20.72 3.68 15.16
CA PHE A 136 -19.58 4.59 15.26
C PHE A 136 -18.89 4.77 13.89
N LEU A 137 -18.62 3.66 13.19
CA LEU A 137 -17.99 3.67 11.89
C LEU A 137 -18.86 4.36 10.82
N THR A 138 -20.18 4.16 10.88
CA THR A 138 -21.15 4.84 9.98
C THR A 138 -21.08 6.35 10.16
N ILE A 139 -21.06 6.81 11.40
CA ILE A 139 -20.94 8.24 11.71
C ILE A 139 -19.62 8.78 11.21
N LEU A 140 -18.50 8.12 11.51
CA LEU A 140 -17.17 8.53 11.06
C LEU A 140 -17.07 8.62 9.54
N LEU A 141 -17.45 7.56 8.83
CA LEU A 141 -17.37 7.52 7.36
C LEU A 141 -18.29 8.55 6.68
N ARG A 142 -19.41 8.91 7.30
CA ARG A 142 -20.29 9.99 6.84
C ARG A 142 -19.70 11.37 7.15
N PHE A 143 -18.98 11.51 8.26
CA PHE A 143 -18.42 12.78 8.73
C PHE A 143 -17.21 13.21 7.88
N ILE A 144 -16.34 12.27 7.50
CA ILE A 144 -15.12 12.55 6.70
C ILE A 144 -15.43 13.31 5.40
N PRO A 145 -16.32 12.82 4.50
CA PRO A 145 -16.64 13.54 3.27
C PRO A 145 -17.40 14.86 3.52
N ARG A 146 -18.11 14.97 4.63
CA ARG A 146 -18.80 16.21 5.02
C ARG A 146 -17.81 17.29 5.42
N ILE A 147 -16.83 16.97 6.27
CA ILE A 147 -15.75 17.90 6.66
C ILE A 147 -14.98 18.36 5.41
N GLY A 148 -14.63 17.47 4.49
CA GLY A 148 -13.94 17.82 3.26
C GLY A 148 -14.72 18.79 2.37
N ARG A 149 -16.05 18.66 2.31
CA ARG A 149 -16.92 19.59 1.57
C ARG A 149 -17.03 20.95 2.28
N GLU A 150 -17.21 20.96 3.58
CA GLU A 150 -17.29 22.22 4.35
C GLU A 150 -15.95 22.98 4.32
N ALA A 151 -14.81 22.28 4.46
CA ALA A 151 -13.49 22.88 4.31
C ALA A 151 -13.28 23.50 2.92
N ARG A 152 -13.76 22.87 1.85
CA ARG A 152 -13.72 23.45 0.51
C ARG A 152 -14.57 24.70 0.37
N LYS A 153 -15.78 24.72 0.98
CA LYS A 153 -16.65 25.90 0.98
C LYS A 153 -15.99 27.06 1.71
N ILE A 154 -15.40 26.81 2.89
CA ILE A 154 -14.67 27.81 3.66
C ILE A 154 -13.49 28.37 2.85
N ASN A 155 -12.69 27.50 2.21
CA ASN A 155 -11.59 27.93 1.36
C ASN A 155 -12.06 28.79 0.16
N LEU A 156 -13.18 28.42 -0.46
CA LEU A 156 -13.77 29.22 -1.55
C LEU A 156 -14.28 30.57 -1.06
N ALA A 157 -14.94 30.61 0.11
CA ALA A 157 -15.40 31.85 0.72
C ALA A 157 -14.22 32.78 1.08
N GLN A 158 -13.14 32.21 1.65
CA GLN A 158 -11.92 32.96 1.97
C GLN A 158 -11.24 33.53 0.71
N LYS A 159 -11.22 32.77 -0.39
CA LYS A 159 -10.71 33.27 -1.68
C LYS A 159 -11.57 34.39 -2.24
N GLY A 160 -12.89 34.34 -2.06
CA GLY A 160 -13.82 35.39 -2.49
C GLY A 160 -13.63 36.70 -1.74
N ILE A 161 -13.16 36.67 -0.49
CA ILE A 161 -12.87 37.85 0.36
C ILE A 161 -11.40 38.31 0.18
N GLY A 162 -10.65 37.78 -0.81
CA GLY A 162 -9.26 38.16 -1.03
C GLY A 162 -8.26 37.56 -0.02
N ARG A 163 -8.69 36.70 0.87
CA ARG A 163 -7.90 36.02 1.91
C ARG A 163 -7.43 34.63 1.45
N GLY A 164 -7.07 34.51 0.16
CA GLY A 164 -6.53 33.26 -0.40
C GLY A 164 -5.05 33.10 -0.04
N SER A 165 -4.55 31.87 -0.14
CA SER A 165 -3.26 31.32 0.28
C SER A 165 -1.97 32.07 -0.18
N ASN A 166 -2.07 33.32 -0.60
CA ASN A 166 -0.94 34.15 -1.04
C ASN A 166 -0.35 35.02 0.07
N GLN A 167 -0.77 34.82 1.35
CA GLN A 167 -0.19 35.57 2.48
C GLN A 167 1.22 35.07 2.89
N GLY A 168 1.77 34.04 2.24
CA GLY A 168 3.16 33.62 2.46
C GLY A 168 4.23 34.56 1.89
N ASN A 169 3.88 35.48 0.98
CA ASN A 169 4.84 36.38 0.31
C ASN A 169 4.68 37.86 0.64
N ALA A 170 3.87 38.22 1.61
CA ALA A 170 3.67 39.62 2.02
C ALA A 170 4.66 40.12 3.09
N PHE A 171 5.64 39.26 3.48
CA PHE A 171 6.77 39.63 4.33
C PHE A 171 8.08 39.35 3.60
N ARG A 172 8.31 40.04 2.52
CA ARG A 172 9.65 40.31 1.98
C ARG A 172 9.75 41.75 1.56
#